data_f1976e4e71e66a0ff52c8b0311721d18
#
_entry.id   f1976e4e71e66a0ff52c8b0311721d18
#
_cell.length_a   1.000
_cell.length_b   1.000
_cell.length_c   1.000
_cell.angle_alpha   90.00
_cell.angle_beta   90.00
_cell.angle_gamma   90.00
#
_symmetry.space_group_name_H-M   'P 1'
#
loop_
_entity.id
_entity.type
_entity.pdbx_description
1 polymer ?
#
loop_
_entity_poly.entity_id
_entity_poly.type
_entity_poly.pdbx_seq_one_letter_code
_entity_poly.pdbx_strand_id
1 'polypeptide(L)'
;MLTDRAFAGADTLATSYALATAIRKIGEYDIIVGGRQAIDCDTAQVGPQVAEKLGLPQVTYVEEIQEVKDGRIRVKRHIDGGVETVEGPLPIVLTVNGSAAPCRPRNAKLVQKYKRALGGQEKAAITKDGAELPLCFFV
;
A
#
# COMPACT_ATOMS: atom_id res chain seq x y z
N MET A 1 10.28 -0.47 -0.10
CA MET A 1 10.15 0.61 -1.07
C MET A 1 10.49 0.08 -2.45
N LEU A 2 9.61 0.29 -3.44
CA LEU A 2 9.90 0.02 -4.84
C LEU A 2 10.42 1.30 -5.48
N THR A 3 11.62 1.27 -6.02
CA THR A 3 12.22 2.41 -6.73
C THR A 3 13.13 1.92 -7.84
N ASP A 4 12.90 2.43 -9.04
CA ASP A 4 13.74 2.21 -10.21
C ASP A 4 13.50 3.35 -11.22
N ARG A 5 14.49 3.67 -12.03
CA ARG A 5 14.35 4.67 -13.10
C ARG A 5 13.28 4.27 -14.14
N ALA A 6 13.06 2.97 -14.33
CA ALA A 6 12.03 2.45 -15.22
C ALA A 6 10.60 2.82 -14.80
N PHE A 7 10.38 3.22 -13.54
CA PHE A 7 9.07 3.68 -13.06
C PHE A 7 8.79 5.16 -13.33
N ALA A 8 9.78 5.91 -13.79
CA ALA A 8 9.61 7.33 -14.08
C ALA A 8 8.59 7.52 -15.22
N GLY A 9 7.54 8.32 -14.96
CA GLY A 9 6.46 8.57 -15.92
C GLY A 9 5.45 7.42 -16.07
N ALA A 10 5.47 6.42 -15.16
CA ALA A 10 4.50 5.34 -15.17
C ALA A 10 3.08 5.88 -14.91
N ASP A 11 2.14 5.46 -15.74
CA ASP A 11 0.72 5.70 -15.52
C ASP A 11 0.15 4.80 -14.40
N THR A 12 -1.15 4.92 -14.11
CA THR A 12 -1.80 4.10 -13.08
C THR A 12 -1.79 2.62 -13.41
N LEU A 13 -1.84 2.26 -14.70
CA LEU A 13 -1.83 0.87 -15.14
C LEU A 13 -0.46 0.22 -14.91
N ALA A 14 0.62 0.88 -15.31
CA ALA A 14 1.99 0.43 -15.10
C ALA A 14 2.32 0.39 -13.59
N THR A 15 1.91 1.41 -12.83
CA THR A 15 2.07 1.46 -11.38
C THR A 15 1.37 0.29 -10.70
N SER A 16 0.11 0.04 -11.02
CA SER A 16 -0.65 -1.07 -10.43
C SER A 16 -0.07 -2.44 -10.80
N TYR A 17 0.50 -2.58 -12.00
CA TYR A 17 1.19 -3.81 -12.42
C TYR A 17 2.46 -4.06 -11.59
N ALA A 18 3.28 -3.03 -11.40
CA ALA A 18 4.48 -3.12 -10.58
C ALA A 18 4.15 -3.49 -9.13
N LEU A 19 3.12 -2.84 -8.54
CA LEU A 19 2.65 -3.12 -7.20
C LEU A 19 2.10 -4.55 -7.06
N ALA A 20 1.23 -4.98 -7.97
CA ALA A 20 0.68 -6.34 -7.94
C ALA A 20 1.78 -7.41 -8.07
N THR A 21 2.80 -7.16 -8.90
CA THR A 21 3.96 -8.04 -9.04
C THR A 21 4.77 -8.12 -7.74
N ALA A 22 4.98 -6.98 -7.08
CA ALA A 22 5.67 -6.94 -5.79
C ALA A 22 4.88 -7.66 -4.70
N ILE A 23 3.56 -7.48 -4.65
CA ILE A 23 2.68 -8.15 -3.69
C ILE A 23 2.72 -9.67 -3.90
N ARG A 24 2.65 -10.16 -5.14
CA ARG A 24 2.82 -11.60 -5.44
C ARG A 24 4.17 -12.15 -4.95
N LYS A 25 5.23 -11.34 -5.04
CA LYS A 25 6.56 -11.72 -4.56
C LYS A 25 6.65 -11.77 -3.03
N ILE A 26 5.86 -10.98 -2.31
CA ILE A 26 5.76 -11.04 -0.84
C ILE A 26 5.15 -12.37 -0.40
N GLY A 27 4.20 -12.90 -1.15
CA GLY A 27 3.57 -14.19 -0.89
C GLY A 27 2.28 -14.07 -0.08
N GLU A 28 2.22 -14.67 1.10
CA GLU A 28 1.00 -14.76 1.91
C GLU A 28 0.61 -13.41 2.52
N TYR A 29 -0.66 -13.06 2.38
CA TYR A 29 -1.27 -11.85 2.94
C TYR A 29 -2.79 -12.05 3.06
N ASP A 30 -3.40 -11.44 4.08
CA ASP A 30 -4.85 -11.45 4.29
C ASP A 30 -5.49 -10.12 3.86
N ILE A 31 -4.81 -9.01 4.11
CA ILE A 31 -5.35 -7.67 3.83
C ILE A 31 -4.26 -6.83 3.16
N ILE A 32 -4.63 -6.25 2.01
CA ILE A 32 -3.81 -5.25 1.33
C ILE A 32 -4.47 -3.90 1.57
N VAL A 33 -3.73 -2.98 2.19
CA VAL A 33 -4.24 -1.64 2.51
C VAL A 33 -3.53 -0.60 1.64
N GLY A 34 -4.30 0.21 0.95
CA GLY A 34 -3.82 1.37 0.21
C GLY A 34 -4.53 2.66 0.62
N GLY A 35 -3.97 3.80 0.28
CA GLY A 35 -4.67 5.07 0.34
C GLY A 35 -5.76 5.16 -0.72
N ARG A 36 -6.77 6.01 -0.49
CA ARG A 36 -7.84 6.26 -1.47
C ARG A 36 -7.29 6.70 -2.82
N GLN A 37 -6.41 7.67 -2.81
CA GLN A 37 -5.84 8.28 -4.02
C GLN A 37 -4.55 9.03 -3.71
N ALA A 38 -3.71 9.22 -4.73
CA ALA A 38 -2.55 10.08 -4.67
C ALA A 38 -2.99 11.55 -4.89
N ILE A 39 -2.34 12.47 -4.18
CA ILE A 39 -2.69 13.90 -4.22
C ILE A 39 -2.29 14.60 -5.53
N ASP A 40 -1.33 14.03 -6.23
CA ASP A 40 -0.77 14.60 -7.48
C ASP A 40 -1.62 14.31 -8.71
N CYS A 41 -2.25 13.14 -8.81
CA CYS A 41 -3.02 12.72 -9.98
C CYS A 41 -4.53 12.58 -9.74
N ASP A 42 -4.96 12.45 -8.50
CA ASP A 42 -6.35 12.43 -8.03
C ASP A 42 -7.29 11.41 -8.75
N THR A 43 -6.72 10.33 -9.30
CA THR A 43 -7.48 9.37 -10.12
C THR A 43 -8.17 8.27 -9.33
N ALA A 44 -7.72 7.97 -8.10
CA ALA A 44 -8.20 6.89 -7.23
C ALA A 44 -8.21 5.47 -7.88
N GLN A 45 -7.43 5.26 -8.93
CA GLN A 45 -7.49 4.05 -9.76
C GLN A 45 -6.56 2.93 -9.29
N VAL A 46 -5.43 3.25 -8.66
CA VAL A 46 -4.36 2.29 -8.40
C VAL A 46 -4.81 1.15 -7.49
N GLY A 47 -5.53 1.43 -6.40
CA GLY A 47 -6.05 0.41 -5.48
C GLY A 47 -6.96 -0.61 -6.18
N PRO A 48 -8.04 -0.16 -6.83
CA PRO A 48 -8.90 -1.02 -7.63
C PRO A 48 -8.18 -1.82 -8.73
N GLN A 49 -7.23 -1.21 -9.43
CA GLN A 49 -6.44 -1.90 -10.45
C GLN A 49 -5.52 -2.98 -9.86
N VAL A 50 -4.96 -2.76 -8.68
CA VAL A 50 -4.18 -3.78 -7.97
C VAL A 50 -5.07 -4.95 -7.58
N ALA A 51 -6.28 -4.69 -7.06
CA ALA A 51 -7.25 -5.72 -6.70
C ALA A 51 -7.61 -6.60 -7.92
N GLU A 52 -7.94 -5.97 -9.04
CA GLU A 52 -8.24 -6.65 -10.30
C GLU A 52 -7.08 -7.53 -10.78
N LYS A 53 -5.85 -6.98 -10.79
CA LYS A 53 -4.65 -7.73 -11.20
C LYS A 53 -4.32 -8.92 -10.30
N LEU A 54 -4.72 -8.87 -9.03
CA LEU A 54 -4.53 -9.96 -8.07
C LEU A 54 -5.71 -10.93 -8.06
N GLY A 55 -6.84 -10.58 -8.68
CA GLY A 55 -8.09 -11.36 -8.63
C GLY A 55 -8.73 -11.36 -7.25
N LEU A 56 -8.61 -10.25 -6.51
CA LEU A 56 -9.08 -10.12 -5.14
C LEU A 56 -10.33 -9.24 -5.04
N PRO A 57 -11.24 -9.54 -4.11
CA PRO A 57 -12.30 -8.62 -3.73
C PRO A 57 -11.72 -7.32 -3.17
N GLN A 58 -12.47 -6.22 -3.29
CA GLN A 58 -12.04 -4.92 -2.81
C GLN A 58 -13.16 -4.16 -2.14
N VAL A 59 -12.80 -3.32 -1.17
CA VAL A 59 -13.67 -2.29 -0.62
C VAL A 59 -12.95 -0.95 -0.63
N THR A 60 -13.58 0.05 -1.23
CA THR A 60 -13.04 1.41 -1.34
C THR A 60 -13.64 2.34 -0.29
N TYR A 61 -12.94 3.45 -0.01
CA TYR A 61 -13.37 4.49 0.94
C TYR A 61 -13.59 3.99 2.37
N VAL A 62 -12.81 3.02 2.80
CA VAL A 62 -12.90 2.45 4.16
C VAL A 62 -12.53 3.49 5.20
N GLU A 63 -13.34 3.61 6.25
CA GLU A 63 -13.11 4.47 7.40
C GLU A 63 -12.72 3.69 8.65
N GLU A 64 -13.25 2.48 8.80
CA GLU A 64 -13.07 1.67 10.00
C GLU A 64 -13.13 0.18 9.68
N ILE A 65 -12.21 -0.58 10.26
CA ILE A 65 -12.30 -2.05 10.31
C ILE A 65 -13.01 -2.39 11.62
N GLN A 66 -14.22 -2.93 11.51
CA GLN A 66 -15.07 -3.27 12.67
C GLN A 66 -14.75 -4.63 13.24
N GLU A 67 -14.53 -5.63 12.37
CA GLU A 67 -14.28 -6.99 12.79
C GLU A 67 -13.49 -7.75 11.72
N VAL A 68 -12.59 -8.63 12.17
CA VAL A 68 -11.93 -9.65 11.33
C VAL A 68 -12.09 -10.98 12.03
N LYS A 69 -12.84 -11.89 11.43
CA LYS A 69 -13.16 -13.20 12.03
C LYS A 69 -13.51 -14.23 10.96
N ASP A 70 -13.17 -15.48 11.21
CA ASP A 70 -13.54 -16.64 10.39
C ASP A 70 -13.28 -16.46 8.88
N GLY A 71 -12.13 -15.86 8.52
CA GLY A 71 -11.76 -15.62 7.13
C GLY A 71 -12.56 -14.51 6.44
N ARG A 72 -13.27 -13.69 7.21
CA ARG A 72 -14.06 -12.55 6.72
C ARG A 72 -13.67 -11.27 7.44
N ILE A 73 -13.91 -10.17 6.77
CA ILE A 73 -13.71 -8.83 7.31
C ILE A 73 -14.99 -8.00 7.17
N ARG A 74 -15.36 -7.29 8.23
CA ARG A 74 -16.43 -6.30 8.24
C ARG A 74 -15.84 -4.91 8.38
N VAL A 75 -16.17 -4.04 7.42
CA VAL A 75 -15.65 -2.67 7.36
C VAL A 75 -16.78 -1.68 7.19
N LYS A 76 -16.59 -0.49 7.76
CA LYS A 76 -17.42 0.68 7.53
C LYS A 76 -16.76 1.51 6.43
N ARG A 77 -17.52 1.91 5.40
CA ARG A 77 -17.05 2.72 4.29
C ARG A 77 -17.93 3.95 4.07
N HIS A 78 -17.33 4.98 3.51
CA HIS A 78 -18.04 6.18 3.08
C HIS A 78 -18.65 5.98 1.69
N ILE A 79 -19.89 6.48 1.52
CA ILE A 79 -20.59 6.53 0.23
C ILE A 79 -21.23 7.91 0.06
N ASP A 80 -21.66 8.21 -1.15
CA ASP A 80 -22.43 9.44 -1.39
C ASP A 80 -23.73 9.41 -0.58
N GLY A 81 -23.82 10.33 0.36
CA GLY A 81 -25.00 10.46 1.25
C GLY A 81 -24.91 9.71 2.57
N GLY A 82 -23.76 9.10 2.92
CA GLY A 82 -23.63 8.49 4.23
C GLY A 82 -22.51 7.47 4.38
N VAL A 83 -22.78 6.48 5.17
CA VAL A 83 -21.86 5.36 5.45
C VAL A 83 -22.61 4.05 5.33
N GLU A 84 -21.91 3.01 4.90
CA GLU A 84 -22.43 1.65 4.91
C GLU A 84 -21.45 0.68 5.54
N THR A 85 -21.95 -0.42 6.05
CA THR A 85 -21.13 -1.54 6.53
C THR A 85 -21.16 -2.66 5.50
N VAL A 86 -19.96 -3.09 5.10
CA VAL A 86 -19.77 -4.14 4.09
C VAL A 86 -18.97 -5.28 4.71
N GLU A 87 -19.31 -6.50 4.35
CA GLU A 87 -18.58 -7.69 4.73
C GLU A 87 -18.05 -8.43 3.50
N GLY A 88 -16.78 -8.81 3.54
CA GLY A 88 -16.11 -9.53 2.46
C GLY A 88 -15.23 -10.67 2.94
N PRO A 89 -14.87 -11.61 2.03
CA PRO A 89 -13.92 -12.66 2.35
C PRO A 89 -12.48 -12.13 2.33
N LEU A 90 -11.59 -12.82 3.05
CA LEU A 90 -10.15 -12.64 2.93
C LEU A 90 -9.57 -13.62 1.89
N PRO A 91 -8.47 -13.29 1.21
CA PRO A 91 -7.77 -12.00 1.22
C PRO A 91 -8.53 -10.90 0.47
N ILE A 92 -8.31 -9.63 0.85
CA ILE A 92 -9.05 -8.48 0.33
C ILE A 92 -8.15 -7.24 0.17
N VAL A 93 -8.50 -6.37 -0.78
CA VAL A 93 -7.88 -5.05 -0.95
C VAL A 93 -8.80 -3.97 -0.37
N LEU A 94 -8.26 -3.12 0.47
CA LEU A 94 -8.96 -1.99 1.07
C LEU A 94 -8.29 -0.67 0.63
N THR A 95 -9.09 0.33 0.24
CA THR A 95 -8.59 1.69 0.11
C THR A 95 -9.20 2.57 1.22
N VAL A 96 -8.32 3.24 1.96
CA VAL A 96 -8.69 3.98 3.18
C VAL A 96 -8.95 5.44 2.86
N ASN A 97 -10.06 5.95 3.38
CA ASN A 97 -10.46 7.35 3.23
C ASN A 97 -9.75 8.25 4.27
N GLY A 98 -9.62 9.54 3.96
CA GLY A 98 -9.03 10.52 4.86
C GLY A 98 -9.85 10.81 6.14
N SER A 99 -11.13 10.40 6.17
CA SER A 99 -12.00 10.45 7.35
C SER A 99 -11.77 9.30 8.35
N ALA A 100 -10.93 8.33 8.02
CA ALA A 100 -10.54 7.26 8.95
C ALA A 100 -9.84 7.83 10.19
N ALA A 101 -9.84 7.05 11.28
CA ALA A 101 -9.19 7.43 12.51
C ALA A 101 -7.72 7.84 12.29
N PRO A 102 -7.24 8.88 12.98
CA PRO A 102 -5.87 9.34 12.81
C PRO A 102 -4.88 8.24 13.18
N CYS A 103 -3.80 8.13 12.39
CA CYS A 103 -2.75 7.19 12.71
C CYS A 103 -1.97 7.63 13.97
N ARG A 104 -1.40 6.64 14.65
CA ARG A 104 -0.52 6.88 15.82
C ARG A 104 0.63 7.84 15.45
N PRO A 105 1.18 8.59 16.43
CA PRO A 105 2.34 9.47 16.22
C PRO A 105 3.53 8.71 15.62
N ARG A 106 4.29 9.41 14.78
CA ARG A 106 5.50 8.85 14.17
C ARG A 106 6.56 8.58 15.24
N ASN A 107 7.22 7.43 15.15
CA ASN A 107 8.37 7.13 15.99
C ASN A 107 9.61 7.85 15.46
N ALA A 108 10.14 8.81 16.23
CA ALA A 108 11.28 9.64 15.83
C ALA A 108 12.55 8.80 15.50
N LYS A 109 12.82 7.74 16.26
CA LYS A 109 13.96 6.84 16.00
C LYS A 109 13.81 6.13 14.66
N LEU A 110 12.61 5.62 14.35
CA LEU A 110 12.35 4.96 13.07
C LEU A 110 12.41 5.94 11.91
N VAL A 111 11.87 7.15 12.06
CA VAL A 111 11.97 8.21 11.05
C VAL A 111 13.45 8.52 10.75
N GLN A 112 14.28 8.71 11.77
CA GLN A 112 15.72 8.96 11.58
C GLN A 112 16.45 7.77 10.96
N LYS A 113 16.15 6.55 11.40
CA LYS A 113 16.72 5.32 10.83
C LYS A 113 16.47 5.23 9.32
N TYR A 114 15.26 5.57 8.89
CA TYR A 114 14.84 5.42 7.49
C TYR A 114 15.04 6.65 6.62
N LYS A 115 15.36 7.80 7.20
CA LYS A 115 15.67 9.04 6.46
C LYS A 115 16.83 8.86 5.47
N ARG A 116 17.73 7.91 5.73
CA ARG A 116 18.90 7.59 4.91
C ARG A 116 18.75 6.26 4.17
N ALA A 117 17.51 5.79 3.97
CA ALA A 117 17.26 4.59 3.18
C ALA A 117 17.62 4.83 1.71
N LEU A 118 18.42 3.92 1.17
CA LEU A 118 18.95 4.02 -0.20
C LEU A 118 18.23 3.01 -1.10
N GLY A 119 18.04 3.38 -2.36
CA GLY A 119 17.58 2.46 -3.41
C GLY A 119 18.63 1.43 -3.80
N GLY A 120 18.24 0.40 -4.57
CA GLY A 120 19.15 -0.68 -4.95
C GLY A 120 20.38 -0.21 -5.73
N GLN A 121 20.23 0.79 -6.62
CA GLN A 121 21.34 1.36 -7.39
C GLN A 121 22.30 2.17 -6.53
N GLU A 122 21.78 2.94 -5.58
CA GLU A 122 22.58 3.73 -4.64
C GLU A 122 23.36 2.82 -3.68
N LYS A 123 22.74 1.69 -3.25
CA LYS A 123 23.44 0.65 -2.49
C LYS A 123 24.59 0.04 -3.28
N ALA A 124 24.37 -0.32 -4.54
CA ALA A 124 25.40 -0.90 -5.40
C ALA A 124 26.60 0.04 -5.62
N ALA A 125 26.36 1.36 -5.69
CA ALA A 125 27.42 2.36 -5.77
C ALA A 125 28.25 2.43 -4.49
N ILE A 126 27.60 2.39 -3.31
CA ILE A 126 28.28 2.48 -2.00
C ILE A 126 28.97 1.17 -1.62
N THR A 127 28.43 0.01 -2.02
CA THR A 127 29.05 -1.29 -1.74
C THR A 127 30.38 -1.48 -2.48
N LYS A 128 30.57 -0.76 -3.61
CA LYS A 128 31.89 -0.73 -4.28
C LYS A 128 32.98 -0.07 -3.44
N ASP A 129 32.61 0.77 -2.49
CA ASP A 129 33.54 1.46 -1.57
C ASP A 129 33.68 0.74 -0.20
N GLY A 130 33.17 -0.48 -0.05
CA GLY A 130 33.44 -1.36 1.09
C GLY A 130 32.60 -1.12 2.36
N ALA A 131 31.51 -0.34 2.31
CA ALA A 131 30.64 -0.12 3.45
C ALA A 131 29.38 -1.00 3.39
N GLU A 132 29.21 -1.93 4.33
CA GLU A 132 27.95 -2.68 4.52
C GLU A 132 26.85 -1.78 5.12
N LEU A 133 25.74 -1.64 4.40
CA LEU A 133 24.57 -0.92 4.87
C LEU A 133 23.41 -1.87 5.19
N PRO A 134 22.69 -1.69 6.32
CA PRO A 134 21.59 -2.55 6.69
C PRO A 134 20.41 -2.44 5.71
N LEU A 135 19.86 -3.60 5.33
CA LEU A 135 18.67 -3.73 4.51
C LEU A 135 17.45 -3.12 5.21
N CYS A 136 16.80 -2.15 4.58
CA CYS A 136 15.53 -1.60 5.05
C CYS A 136 14.46 -1.82 3.98
N PHE A 137 13.43 -2.61 4.30
CA PHE A 137 12.23 -2.76 3.48
C PHE A 137 11.15 -1.78 3.98
N PHE A 138 10.56 -1.03 3.04
CA PHE A 138 9.31 -0.29 3.24
C PHE A 138 8.26 -0.81 2.28
N VAL A 139 7.10 -1.11 2.80
CA VAL A 139 5.86 -1.28 2.04
C VAL A 139 5.00 -0.05 2.26
#